data_8f42f7c42d892497d992a96a2b116b46
#
_entry.id   8f42f7c42d892497d992a96a2b116b46
#
_cell.length_a   1.000
_cell.length_b   1.000
_cell.length_c   1.000
_cell.angle_alpha   90.00
_cell.angle_beta   90.00
_cell.angle_gamma   90.00
#
_symmetry.space_group_name_H-M   'P 1'
#
loop_
_entity.id
_entity.type
_entity.pdbx_description
1 polymer ?
#
loop_
_entity_poly.entity_id
_entity_poly.type
_entity_poly.pdbx_seq_one_letter_code
_entity_poly.pdbx_strand_id
1 'polypeptide(L)'
;MQHAPLIIDIAGTALTQDDRRRLAHPLVGGMILFARNWAGRAQLTQLTSDIKRVRPDLLICVDHEGGRVQRFRSDGFTHLPPMRALGELWMQDAMRAQDAASACGYVLGAELRACGVEFSFAPVLDLNWSQDVAPTPAKALAAPRGGAGSLGRPGASRSSVIGDRAFHADARVVTMLAK
;
A
#
# COMPACT_ATOMS: atom_id res chain seq x y z
N MET A 1 -12.78 22.84 5.74
CA MET A 1 -12.14 22.51 4.46
C MET A 1 -13.16 21.78 3.59
N GLN A 2 -13.47 22.27 2.40
CA GLN A 2 -14.25 21.50 1.43
C GLN A 2 -13.27 20.50 0.79
N HIS A 3 -13.49 19.22 1.01
CA HIS A 3 -12.68 18.17 0.36
C HIS A 3 -13.12 18.03 -1.10
N ALA A 4 -12.24 18.36 -2.02
CA ALA A 4 -12.49 18.19 -3.44
C ALA A 4 -12.36 16.70 -3.83
N PRO A 5 -13.23 16.17 -4.71
CA PRO A 5 -13.41 14.73 -4.90
C PRO A 5 -12.38 14.05 -5.79
N LEU A 6 -11.50 14.82 -6.48
CA LEU A 6 -10.60 14.25 -7.47
C LEU A 6 -9.15 14.21 -6.97
N ILE A 7 -8.51 13.06 -7.14
CA ILE A 7 -7.07 12.90 -7.09
C ILE A 7 -6.59 12.69 -8.52
N ILE A 8 -5.65 13.52 -8.98
CA ILE A 8 -5.10 13.47 -10.33
C ILE A 8 -3.63 13.11 -10.32
N ASP A 9 -3.05 12.86 -11.48
CA ASP A 9 -1.63 12.57 -11.65
C ASP A 9 -0.98 13.47 -12.70
N ILE A 10 0.34 13.40 -12.81
CA ILE A 10 1.14 14.09 -13.83
C ILE A 10 2.06 13.11 -14.57
N ALA A 11 2.48 13.51 -15.77
CA ALA A 11 3.25 12.63 -16.64
C ALA A 11 4.73 12.53 -16.29
N GLY A 12 5.33 13.58 -15.72
CA GLY A 12 6.79 13.71 -15.57
C GLY A 12 7.28 13.95 -14.15
N THR A 13 8.54 14.33 -14.05
CA THR A 13 9.25 14.61 -12.79
C THR A 13 9.20 16.08 -12.37
N ALA A 14 8.55 16.93 -13.15
CA ALA A 14 8.34 18.35 -12.87
C ALA A 14 6.96 18.77 -13.40
N LEU A 15 6.40 19.85 -12.83
CA LEU A 15 5.11 20.40 -13.25
C LEU A 15 5.26 21.20 -14.54
N THR A 16 4.47 20.84 -15.55
CA THR A 16 4.20 21.67 -16.72
C THR A 16 3.23 22.81 -16.39
N GLN A 17 3.05 23.77 -17.29
CA GLN A 17 2.04 24.81 -17.12
C GLN A 17 0.61 24.24 -17.12
N ASP A 18 0.36 23.20 -17.91
CA ASP A 18 -0.93 22.51 -17.92
C ASP A 18 -1.21 21.79 -16.61
N ASP A 19 -0.21 21.10 -16.05
CA ASP A 19 -0.33 20.45 -14.73
C ASP A 19 -0.66 21.47 -13.63
N ARG A 20 -0.01 22.64 -13.63
CA ARG A 20 -0.30 23.72 -12.68
C ARG A 20 -1.75 24.19 -12.80
N ARG A 21 -2.25 24.35 -14.02
CA ARG A 21 -3.65 24.74 -14.30
C ARG A 21 -4.63 23.68 -13.80
N ARG A 22 -4.33 22.39 -14.06
CA ARG A 22 -5.17 21.25 -13.60
C ARG A 22 -5.19 21.15 -12.09
N LEU A 23 -4.04 21.24 -11.43
CA LEU A 23 -3.92 21.20 -9.96
C LEU A 23 -4.62 22.38 -9.27
N ALA A 24 -4.68 23.55 -9.93
CA ALA A 24 -5.41 24.73 -9.42
C ALA A 24 -6.94 24.58 -9.49
N HIS A 25 -7.46 23.58 -10.20
CA HIS A 25 -8.90 23.40 -10.38
C HIS A 25 -9.59 23.06 -9.05
N PRO A 26 -10.73 23.69 -8.69
CA PRO A 26 -11.37 23.53 -7.37
C PRO A 26 -11.86 22.12 -7.06
N LEU A 27 -12.11 21.28 -8.06
CA LEU A 27 -12.51 19.88 -7.86
C LEU A 27 -11.32 18.93 -7.56
N VAL A 28 -10.09 19.40 -7.71
CA VAL A 28 -8.89 18.59 -7.40
C VAL A 28 -8.56 18.76 -5.93
N GLY A 29 -8.60 17.66 -5.19
CA GLY A 29 -8.27 17.57 -3.76
C GLY A 29 -6.89 16.99 -3.47
N GLY A 30 -6.28 16.36 -4.46
CA GLY A 30 -4.96 15.75 -4.28
C GLY A 30 -4.29 15.32 -5.57
N MET A 31 -3.07 14.85 -5.41
CA MET A 31 -2.24 14.32 -6.48
C MET A 31 -1.60 13.00 -6.06
N ILE A 32 -1.69 11.98 -6.93
CA ILE A 32 -1.02 10.69 -6.73
C ILE A 32 0.27 10.62 -7.55
N LEU A 33 1.33 10.15 -6.91
CA LEU A 33 2.65 9.93 -7.48
C LEU A 33 2.84 8.48 -7.91
N PHE A 34 3.57 8.29 -9.02
CA PHE A 34 3.97 6.99 -9.56
C PHE A 34 5.50 6.93 -9.76
N ALA A 35 6.01 5.75 -10.12
CA ALA A 35 7.44 5.57 -10.39
C ALA A 35 7.97 6.52 -11.49
N ARG A 36 7.13 6.92 -12.46
CA ARG A 36 7.51 7.90 -13.50
C ARG A 36 7.77 9.31 -12.99
N ASN A 37 7.32 9.61 -11.77
CA ASN A 37 7.53 10.92 -11.14
C ASN A 37 8.79 10.95 -10.27
N TRP A 38 9.60 9.89 -10.30
CA TRP A 38 10.78 9.69 -9.47
C TRP A 38 12.08 9.76 -10.29
N ALA A 39 13.01 10.60 -9.88
CA ALA A 39 14.39 10.62 -10.34
C ALA A 39 15.42 10.69 -9.20
N GLY A 40 14.96 10.93 -7.95
CA GLY A 40 15.77 11.02 -6.75
C GLY A 40 15.09 11.87 -5.67
N ARG A 41 15.60 11.81 -4.43
CA ARG A 41 14.99 12.51 -3.27
C ARG A 41 14.92 14.03 -3.47
N ALA A 42 15.99 14.64 -3.93
CA ALA A 42 16.02 16.09 -4.16
C ALA A 42 14.99 16.52 -5.21
N GLN A 43 14.87 15.77 -6.32
CA GLN A 43 13.89 16.03 -7.37
C GLN A 43 12.47 15.86 -6.83
N LEU A 44 12.19 14.78 -6.09
CA LEU A 44 10.86 14.53 -5.51
C LEU A 44 10.46 15.63 -4.52
N THR A 45 11.38 16.04 -3.62
CA THR A 45 11.16 17.15 -2.68
C THR A 45 10.87 18.46 -3.40
N GLN A 46 11.56 18.72 -4.51
CA GLN A 46 11.28 19.90 -5.33
C GLN A 46 9.88 19.81 -5.97
N LEU A 47 9.53 18.64 -6.52
CA LEU A 47 8.21 18.42 -7.14
C LEU A 47 7.07 18.61 -6.13
N THR A 48 7.16 18.01 -4.95
CA THR A 48 6.15 18.15 -3.89
C THR A 48 6.02 19.59 -3.40
N SER A 49 7.15 20.30 -3.27
CA SER A 49 7.17 21.73 -2.95
C SER A 49 6.46 22.56 -4.04
N ASP A 50 6.70 22.25 -5.31
CA ASP A 50 6.08 22.96 -6.42
C ASP A 50 4.56 22.72 -6.49
N ILE A 51 4.11 21.50 -6.16
CA ILE A 51 2.67 21.18 -6.02
C ILE A 51 2.05 22.04 -4.92
N LYS A 52 2.68 22.09 -3.74
CA LYS A 52 2.20 22.89 -2.60
C LYS A 52 2.20 24.40 -2.88
N ARG A 53 3.07 24.90 -3.75
CA ARG A 53 3.03 26.30 -4.22
C ARG A 53 1.84 26.59 -5.13
N VAL A 54 1.34 25.60 -5.89
CA VAL A 54 0.10 25.76 -6.67
C VAL A 54 -1.10 25.84 -5.72
N ARG A 55 -1.20 24.88 -4.81
CA ARG A 55 -2.24 24.85 -3.76
C ARG A 55 -1.73 24.11 -2.52
N PRO A 56 -1.58 24.79 -1.37
CA PRO A 56 -1.02 24.21 -0.15
C PRO A 56 -1.90 23.13 0.50
N ASP A 57 -3.20 23.10 0.20
CA ASP A 57 -4.19 22.15 0.72
C ASP A 57 -4.28 20.82 -0.07
N LEU A 58 -3.60 20.70 -1.23
CA LEU A 58 -3.59 19.47 -2.00
C LEU A 58 -2.95 18.31 -1.22
N LEU A 59 -3.65 17.18 -1.12
CA LEU A 59 -3.08 15.95 -0.57
C LEU A 59 -2.10 15.33 -1.59
N ILE A 60 -0.86 15.10 -1.18
CA ILE A 60 0.12 14.39 -2.00
C ILE A 60 0.22 12.94 -1.53
N CYS A 61 -0.13 11.99 -2.38
CA CYS A 61 -0.21 10.58 -2.06
C CYS A 61 0.57 9.69 -3.04
N VAL A 62 0.77 8.44 -2.66
CA VAL A 62 1.50 7.44 -3.45
C VAL A 62 1.06 6.02 -3.11
N ASP A 63 1.17 5.08 -4.05
CA ASP A 63 1.17 3.64 -3.75
C ASP A 63 2.59 3.22 -3.37
N HIS A 64 2.87 3.14 -2.08
CA HIS A 64 4.18 2.77 -1.56
C HIS A 64 3.98 1.82 -0.39
N GLU A 65 3.86 0.51 -0.70
CA GLU A 65 3.44 -0.53 0.23
C GLU A 65 4.61 -1.37 0.75
N GLY A 66 5.67 -1.46 -0.05
CA GLY A 66 6.74 -2.45 0.04
C GLY A 66 6.63 -3.51 -1.05
N GLY A 67 7.56 -4.45 -1.10
CA GLY A 67 7.61 -5.52 -2.10
C GLY A 67 7.54 -4.99 -3.52
N ARG A 68 6.66 -5.55 -4.35
CA ARG A 68 6.49 -5.16 -5.76
C ARG A 68 5.78 -3.81 -5.94
N VAL A 69 5.02 -3.35 -4.95
CA VAL A 69 4.32 -2.06 -4.99
C VAL A 69 5.06 -1.06 -4.08
N GLN A 70 6.21 -0.66 -4.52
CA GLN A 70 7.03 0.38 -3.92
C GLN A 70 7.57 1.26 -5.04
N ARG A 71 7.16 2.54 -5.10
CA ARG A 71 7.47 3.42 -6.25
C ARG A 71 8.88 3.99 -6.19
N PHE A 72 9.38 4.29 -5.00
CA PHE A 72 10.71 4.86 -4.78
C PHE A 72 11.62 3.77 -4.19
N ARG A 73 12.73 3.43 -4.88
CA ARG A 73 13.57 2.26 -4.54
C ARG A 73 15.06 2.54 -4.54
N SER A 74 15.46 3.78 -4.71
CA SER A 74 16.86 4.21 -4.78
C SER A 74 17.08 5.43 -3.94
N ASP A 75 18.30 5.99 -3.96
CA ASP A 75 18.63 7.26 -3.32
C ASP A 75 18.22 7.32 -1.85
N GLY A 76 18.51 6.24 -1.10
CA GLY A 76 18.28 6.13 0.34
C GLY A 76 16.88 5.72 0.77
N PHE A 77 15.95 5.39 -0.15
CA PHE A 77 14.71 4.71 0.21
C PHE A 77 14.98 3.25 0.56
N THR A 78 14.48 2.83 1.71
CA THR A 78 14.59 1.45 2.20
C THR A 78 13.70 0.52 1.37
N HIS A 79 14.25 -0.61 0.94
CA HIS A 79 13.46 -1.67 0.31
C HIS A 79 12.65 -2.41 1.38
N LEU A 80 11.38 -2.10 1.48
CA LEU A 80 10.48 -2.73 2.42
C LEU A 80 9.99 -4.09 1.90
N PRO A 81 9.82 -5.09 2.78
CA PRO A 81 9.29 -6.38 2.39
C PRO A 81 7.83 -6.27 1.92
N PRO A 82 7.33 -7.26 1.15
CA PRO A 82 5.89 -7.36 0.91
C PRO A 82 5.17 -7.70 2.23
N MET A 83 3.91 -7.29 2.37
CA MET A 83 3.11 -7.52 3.58
C MET A 83 3.02 -9.01 3.97
N ARG A 84 3.05 -9.91 2.96
CA ARG A 84 3.07 -11.36 3.17
C ARG A 84 4.24 -11.82 4.05
N ALA A 85 5.42 -11.24 3.90
CA ALA A 85 6.58 -11.63 4.70
C ALA A 85 6.35 -11.37 6.20
N LEU A 86 5.61 -10.31 6.55
CA LEU A 86 5.21 -10.03 7.93
C LEU A 86 4.18 -11.03 8.44
N GLY A 87 3.23 -11.44 7.59
CA GLY A 87 2.27 -12.50 7.91
C GLY A 87 2.92 -13.88 8.11
N GLU A 88 3.94 -14.20 7.33
CA GLU A 88 4.75 -15.43 7.49
C GLU A 88 5.57 -15.38 8.76
N LEU A 89 6.13 -14.23 9.12
CA LEU A 89 6.83 -14.03 10.38
C LEU A 89 5.87 -14.17 11.58
N TRP A 90 4.63 -13.70 11.47
CA TRP A 90 3.61 -13.88 12.50
C TRP A 90 3.36 -15.35 12.84
N MET A 91 3.39 -16.23 11.86
CA MET A 91 3.22 -17.67 12.09
C MET A 91 4.38 -18.31 12.84
N GLN A 92 5.53 -17.65 12.93
CA GLN A 92 6.71 -18.08 13.67
C GLN A 92 6.81 -17.40 15.03
N ASP A 93 6.62 -16.06 15.05
CA ASP A 93 6.75 -15.22 16.24
C ASP A 93 5.87 -13.96 16.05
N ALA A 94 4.73 -13.96 16.74
CA ALA A 94 3.75 -12.89 16.61
C ALA A 94 4.27 -11.53 17.15
N MET A 95 5.05 -11.53 18.22
CA MET A 95 5.59 -10.29 18.79
C MET A 95 6.62 -9.67 17.85
N ARG A 96 7.54 -10.48 17.37
CA ARG A 96 8.56 -10.04 16.41
C ARG A 96 7.93 -9.53 15.09
N ALA A 97 6.83 -10.15 14.65
CA ALA A 97 6.11 -9.70 13.45
C ALA A 97 5.47 -8.32 13.65
N GLN A 98 4.89 -8.05 14.84
CA GLN A 98 4.34 -6.74 15.17
C GLN A 98 5.43 -5.66 15.23
N ASP A 99 6.54 -5.94 15.88
CA ASP A 99 7.68 -5.02 15.95
C ASP A 99 8.20 -4.70 14.54
N ALA A 100 8.35 -5.74 13.70
CA ALA A 100 8.79 -5.58 12.31
C ALA A 100 7.78 -4.78 11.48
N ALA A 101 6.47 -5.03 11.64
CA ALA A 101 5.42 -4.28 10.95
C ALA A 101 5.43 -2.80 11.35
N SER A 102 5.54 -2.52 12.66
CA SER A 102 5.64 -1.15 13.17
C SER A 102 6.90 -0.43 12.66
N ALA A 103 8.04 -1.12 12.62
CA ALA A 103 9.28 -0.56 12.08
C ALA A 103 9.15 -0.26 10.58
N CYS A 104 8.56 -1.18 9.80
CA CYS A 104 8.31 -0.95 8.37
C CYS A 104 7.40 0.25 8.14
N GLY A 105 6.30 0.36 8.89
CA GLY A 105 5.38 1.49 8.82
C GLY A 105 6.05 2.82 9.17
N TYR A 106 6.88 2.82 10.23
CA TYR A 106 7.63 4.00 10.62
C TYR A 106 8.63 4.46 9.54
N VAL A 107 9.42 3.54 9.01
CA VAL A 107 10.40 3.85 7.95
C VAL A 107 9.70 4.37 6.70
N LEU A 108 8.63 3.70 6.26
CA LEU A 108 7.81 4.12 5.12
C LEU A 108 7.30 5.55 5.31
N GLY A 109 6.67 5.82 6.45
CA GLY A 109 6.11 7.13 6.75
C GLY A 109 7.18 8.22 6.85
N ALA A 110 8.31 7.94 7.53
CA ALA A 110 9.40 8.89 7.71
C ALA A 110 10.07 9.27 6.38
N GLU A 111 10.37 8.29 5.52
CA GLU A 111 11.02 8.52 4.23
C GLU A 111 10.11 9.30 3.26
N LEU A 112 8.83 8.96 3.20
CA LEU A 112 7.84 9.67 2.38
C LEU A 112 7.65 11.11 2.86
N ARG A 113 7.48 11.31 4.17
CA ARG A 113 7.31 12.64 4.78
C ARG A 113 8.53 13.53 4.55
N ALA A 114 9.73 12.97 4.61
CA ALA A 114 10.97 13.71 4.34
C ALA A 114 11.03 14.28 2.91
N CYS A 115 10.28 13.68 1.97
CA CYS A 115 10.16 14.15 0.59
C CYS A 115 8.85 14.92 0.32
N GLY A 116 8.07 15.27 1.37
CA GLY A 116 6.82 16.03 1.22
C GLY A 116 5.62 15.22 0.72
N VAL A 117 5.69 13.88 0.77
CA VAL A 117 4.54 13.00 0.51
C VAL A 117 3.79 12.77 1.82
N GLU A 118 2.47 12.95 1.81
CA GLU A 118 1.66 13.01 3.03
C GLU A 118 0.89 11.72 3.32
N PHE A 119 0.63 10.92 2.28
CA PHE A 119 -0.21 9.74 2.40
C PHE A 119 0.28 8.60 1.50
N SER A 120 0.29 7.38 2.01
CA SER A 120 0.43 6.16 1.22
C SER A 120 -0.82 5.31 1.32
N PHE A 121 -1.23 4.69 0.19
CA PHE A 121 -2.32 3.72 0.18
C PHE A 121 -1.84 2.37 0.75
N ALA A 122 -1.39 2.39 1.99
CA ALA A 122 -0.86 1.26 2.75
C ALA A 122 -1.33 1.35 4.22
N PRO A 123 -1.45 0.20 4.93
CA PRO A 123 -1.26 -1.16 4.43
C PRO A 123 -2.47 -1.68 3.63
N VAL A 124 -2.25 -2.71 2.80
CA VAL A 124 -3.34 -3.45 2.13
C VAL A 124 -4.02 -4.36 3.15
N LEU A 125 -5.34 -4.18 3.32
CA LEU A 125 -6.15 -4.93 4.29
C LEU A 125 -6.91 -6.11 3.67
N ASP A 126 -6.68 -6.40 2.39
CA ASP A 126 -7.24 -7.55 1.71
C ASP A 126 -6.77 -8.86 2.36
N LEU A 127 -7.67 -9.84 2.44
CA LEU A 127 -7.34 -11.16 2.94
C LEU A 127 -6.74 -12.01 1.82
N ASN A 128 -5.73 -12.81 2.19
CA ASN A 128 -5.18 -13.80 1.28
C ASN A 128 -6.09 -15.04 1.19
N TRP A 129 -6.93 -15.09 0.19
CA TRP A 129 -7.82 -16.22 -0.06
C TRP A 129 -7.16 -17.39 -0.81
N SER A 130 -5.84 -17.51 -0.87
CA SER A 130 -5.19 -18.70 -1.41
C SER A 130 -5.62 -19.93 -0.60
N GLN A 131 -6.12 -20.97 -1.26
CA GLN A 131 -6.72 -22.17 -0.66
C GLN A 131 -5.73 -23.05 0.14
N ASP A 132 -4.48 -22.65 0.25
CA ASP A 132 -3.41 -23.41 0.93
C ASP A 132 -3.36 -23.17 2.44
N VAL A 133 -4.22 -22.35 3.01
CA VAL A 133 -4.35 -22.23 4.47
C VAL A 133 -5.35 -23.28 4.93
N ALA A 134 -4.86 -24.34 5.58
CA ALA A 134 -5.72 -25.30 6.27
C ALA A 134 -6.78 -24.54 7.09
N PRO A 135 -8.06 -24.95 7.06
CA PRO A 135 -9.11 -24.26 7.78
C PRO A 135 -8.74 -24.18 9.25
N THR A 136 -8.75 -22.97 9.82
CA THR A 136 -8.62 -22.81 11.27
C THR A 136 -9.71 -23.64 11.96
N PRO A 137 -9.46 -24.18 13.18
CA PRO A 137 -10.45 -25.01 13.89
C PRO A 137 -11.86 -24.40 13.98
N ALA A 138 -11.97 -23.07 14.03
CA ALA A 138 -13.25 -22.36 14.02
C ALA A 138 -14.02 -22.50 12.68
N LYS A 139 -13.32 -22.61 11.55
CA LYS A 139 -13.94 -22.79 10.23
C LYS A 139 -14.36 -24.24 9.99
N ALA A 140 -13.65 -25.20 10.63
CA ALA A 140 -14.03 -26.61 10.61
C ALA A 140 -15.33 -26.89 11.41
N LEU A 141 -15.60 -26.11 12.48
CA LEU A 141 -16.84 -26.23 13.25
C LEU A 141 -18.06 -25.63 12.58
N ALA A 142 -17.89 -24.67 11.66
CA ALA A 142 -18.97 -23.96 10.99
C ALA A 142 -19.40 -24.60 9.66
N ALA A 143 -18.72 -25.66 9.21
CA ALA A 143 -19.10 -26.36 7.98
C ALA A 143 -20.33 -27.27 8.25
N PRO A 144 -21.40 -27.19 7.43
CA PRO A 144 -22.55 -28.10 7.58
C PRO A 144 -22.10 -29.55 7.36
N ARG A 145 -22.41 -30.41 8.32
CA ARG A 145 -22.21 -31.85 8.20
C ARG A 145 -23.21 -32.42 7.18
N GLY A 146 -22.78 -32.65 5.97
CA GLY A 146 -23.58 -33.35 4.99
C GLY A 146 -23.29 -32.90 3.56
N GLY A 147 -22.50 -33.68 2.86
CA GLY A 147 -22.31 -33.53 1.42
C GLY A 147 -21.01 -34.22 0.96
N ALA A 148 -21.11 -35.52 0.65
CA ALA A 148 -20.07 -36.22 -0.07
C ALA A 148 -19.87 -35.55 -1.44
N GLY A 149 -18.61 -35.28 -1.83
CA GLY A 149 -18.24 -35.02 -3.22
C GLY A 149 -18.10 -33.56 -3.60
N SER A 150 -17.04 -32.89 -3.17
CA SER A 150 -16.44 -31.86 -4.01
C SER A 150 -15.03 -32.33 -4.37
N LEU A 151 -14.94 -32.94 -5.54
CA LEU A 151 -13.68 -33.06 -6.27
C LEU A 151 -13.02 -31.68 -6.28
N GLY A 152 -11.82 -31.58 -5.70
CA GLY A 152 -11.04 -30.37 -5.66
C GLY A 152 -10.97 -29.76 -7.04
N ARG A 153 -11.45 -28.53 -7.21
CA ARG A 153 -11.20 -27.74 -8.43
C ARG A 153 -9.71 -27.44 -8.49
N PRO A 154 -8.97 -28.02 -9.43
CA PRO A 154 -7.60 -27.59 -9.68
C PRO A 154 -7.69 -26.19 -10.29
N GLY A 155 -7.00 -25.20 -9.68
CA GLY A 155 -6.77 -23.91 -10.30
C GLY A 155 -7.67 -22.78 -9.86
N ALA A 156 -7.90 -22.58 -8.55
CA ALA A 156 -8.23 -21.25 -8.08
C ALA A 156 -6.96 -20.39 -8.20
N SER A 157 -6.88 -19.63 -9.29
CA SER A 157 -5.85 -18.67 -9.58
C SER A 157 -5.61 -17.80 -8.34
N ARG A 158 -4.37 -17.82 -7.81
CA ARG A 158 -3.90 -16.79 -6.88
C ARG A 158 -4.21 -15.46 -7.54
N SER A 159 -4.99 -14.59 -6.91
CA SER A 159 -5.20 -13.26 -7.43
C SER A 159 -3.83 -12.62 -7.66
N SER A 160 -3.43 -12.47 -8.93
CA SER A 160 -2.17 -11.83 -9.29
C SER A 160 -2.15 -10.34 -8.90
N VAL A 161 -3.33 -9.79 -8.62
CA VAL A 161 -3.52 -8.40 -8.24
C VAL A 161 -3.14 -8.18 -6.78
N ILE A 162 -3.70 -8.95 -5.84
CA ILE A 162 -3.39 -8.81 -4.40
C ILE A 162 -2.10 -9.59 -4.07
N GLY A 163 -2.09 -10.90 -4.27
CA GLY A 163 -0.91 -11.74 -4.11
C GLY A 163 -0.19 -11.55 -2.77
N ASP A 164 1.09 -11.25 -2.84
CA ASP A 164 1.99 -10.99 -1.70
C ASP A 164 1.79 -9.64 -1.00
N ARG A 165 0.87 -8.81 -1.50
CA ARG A 165 0.48 -7.54 -0.87
C ARG A 165 -0.41 -7.76 0.36
N ALA A 166 -1.13 -8.88 0.48
CA ALA A 166 -1.92 -9.22 1.65
C ALA A 166 -1.04 -9.82 2.76
N PHE A 167 -1.24 -9.39 3.99
CA PHE A 167 -0.56 -9.94 5.16
C PHE A 167 -0.87 -11.43 5.37
N HIS A 168 -2.14 -11.78 5.51
CA HIS A 168 -2.59 -13.10 5.92
C HIS A 168 -4.03 -13.39 5.47
N ALA A 169 -4.47 -14.66 5.57
CA ALA A 169 -5.84 -15.06 5.31
C ALA A 169 -6.78 -14.86 6.52
N ASP A 170 -6.26 -14.74 7.73
CA ASP A 170 -7.03 -14.49 8.95
C ASP A 170 -7.09 -12.97 9.20
N ALA A 171 -8.33 -12.43 9.24
CA ALA A 171 -8.57 -11.01 9.49
C ALA A 171 -8.00 -10.51 10.83
N ARG A 172 -7.92 -11.38 11.84
CA ARG A 172 -7.34 -11.01 13.15
C ARG A 172 -5.85 -10.74 13.03
N VAL A 173 -5.12 -11.55 12.25
CA VAL A 173 -3.70 -11.34 11.97
C VAL A 173 -3.50 -10.04 11.21
N VAL A 174 -4.31 -9.80 10.18
CA VAL A 174 -4.28 -8.53 9.42
C VAL A 174 -4.50 -7.35 10.35
N THR A 175 -5.51 -7.40 11.23
CA THR A 175 -5.81 -6.34 12.20
C THR A 175 -4.64 -6.08 13.16
N MET A 176 -3.91 -7.11 13.57
CA MET A 176 -2.77 -6.95 14.50
C MET A 176 -1.52 -6.39 13.82
N LEU A 177 -1.29 -6.73 12.56
CA LEU A 177 -0.11 -6.27 11.80
C LEU A 177 -0.30 -4.89 11.13
N ALA A 178 -1.55 -4.46 10.94
CA ALA A 178 -1.88 -3.19 10.28
C ALA A 178 -2.03 -2.00 11.24
N LYS A 179 -1.78 -2.19 12.54
CA LYS A 179 -1.80 -1.13 13.56
C LYS A 179 -0.49 -0.36 13.57
#